data_cccb2b626aee9c3a8905316ab14cc3b4
#
_entry.id   cccb2b626aee9c3a8905316ab14cc3b4
#
_cell.length_a   1.000
_cell.length_b   1.000
_cell.length_c   1.000
_cell.angle_alpha   90.00
_cell.angle_beta   90.00
_cell.angle_gamma   90.00
#
_symmetry.space_group_name_H-M   'P 1'
#
loop_
_entity.id
_entity.type
_entity.pdbx_description
1 polymer ?
#
loop_
_entity_poly.entity_id
_entity_poly.type
_entity_poly.pdbx_seq_one_letter_code
_entity_poly.pdbx_strand_id
1 'polypeptide(L)'
;MVDLQKKELWAIDSRISPVKGEYTLLKKRASAFHGTGLGGVLRAAGVDTILVTGVTATACVRTTICDGLADGFRTIAVKECIGDRVPGAVAWNLYDIDAKFADVHSVEDCVRYLENLNASALAAE
;
A
#
# COMPACT_ATOMS: atom_id res chain seq x y z
N MET A 1 -11.82 21.65 -14.47
CA MET A 1 -10.65 21.76 -13.57
C MET A 1 -11.13 21.37 -12.18
N VAL A 2 -10.51 20.37 -11.54
CA VAL A 2 -10.90 19.97 -10.18
C VAL A 2 -10.44 21.06 -9.21
N ASP A 3 -11.33 21.54 -8.37
CA ASP A 3 -11.00 22.49 -7.32
C ASP A 3 -10.18 21.79 -6.22
N LEU A 4 -8.87 21.95 -6.29
CA LEU A 4 -7.91 21.32 -5.37
C LEU A 4 -7.96 21.91 -3.95
N GLN A 5 -8.76 22.95 -3.72
CA GLN A 5 -8.92 23.55 -2.38
C GLN A 5 -10.05 22.91 -1.56
N LYS A 6 -10.88 22.08 -2.17
CA LYS A 6 -11.92 21.34 -1.44
C LYS A 6 -11.30 20.20 -0.63
N LYS A 7 -11.11 20.43 0.66
CA LYS A 7 -10.55 19.44 1.59
C LYS A 7 -11.29 18.10 1.57
N GLU A 8 -12.59 18.11 1.30
CA GLU A 8 -13.43 16.91 1.22
C GLU A 8 -12.98 15.94 0.12
N LEU A 9 -12.37 16.45 -0.96
CA LEU A 9 -11.87 15.62 -2.07
C LEU A 9 -10.61 14.82 -1.71
N TRP A 10 -9.96 15.15 -0.61
CA TRP A 10 -8.72 14.54 -0.13
C TRP A 10 -8.88 13.87 1.23
N ALA A 11 -10.09 13.91 1.78
CA ALA A 11 -10.38 13.27 3.05
C ALA A 11 -10.27 11.75 2.92
N ILE A 12 -9.67 11.12 3.92
CA ILE A 12 -9.70 9.67 4.05
C ILE A 12 -11.14 9.27 4.40
N ASP A 13 -11.66 8.25 3.72
CA ASP A 13 -13.00 7.74 3.98
C ASP A 13 -13.14 7.34 5.46
N SER A 14 -14.26 7.71 6.09
CA SER A 14 -14.47 7.49 7.52
C SER A 14 -14.43 6.00 7.92
N ARG A 15 -14.69 5.10 6.97
CA ARG A 15 -14.64 3.64 7.19
C ARG A 15 -13.21 3.10 7.37
N ILE A 16 -12.21 3.85 6.90
CA ILE A 16 -10.78 3.49 6.96
C ILE A 16 -9.95 4.64 7.57
N SER A 17 -10.58 5.46 8.42
CA SER A 17 -9.89 6.56 9.10
C SER A 17 -8.73 6.04 9.96
N PRO A 18 -7.58 6.74 9.95
CA PRO A 18 -6.45 6.36 10.79
C PRO A 18 -6.83 6.30 12.26
N VAL A 19 -6.35 5.29 12.95
CA VAL A 19 -6.46 5.18 14.41
C VAL A 19 -5.23 5.78 15.10
N LYS A 20 -5.33 5.98 16.41
CA LYS A 20 -4.22 6.55 17.19
C LYS A 20 -2.97 5.67 17.07
N GLY A 21 -1.87 6.27 16.64
CA GLY A 21 -0.59 5.59 16.45
C GLY A 21 -0.26 5.23 15.01
N GLU A 22 -1.24 5.29 14.11
CA GLU A 22 -0.98 5.11 12.67
C GLU A 22 -0.32 6.35 12.06
N TYR A 23 0.65 6.10 11.19
CA TYR A 23 1.36 7.16 10.48
C TYR A 23 0.57 7.62 9.25
N THR A 24 0.27 8.90 9.21
CA THR A 24 -0.43 9.53 8.07
C THR A 24 0.56 10.34 7.25
N LEU A 25 0.59 10.09 5.94
CA LEU A 25 1.54 10.69 5.02
C LEU A 25 0.84 11.47 3.92
N LEU A 26 1.25 12.72 3.70
CA LEU A 26 0.82 13.50 2.55
C LEU A 26 1.81 13.34 1.40
N LYS A 27 1.41 12.61 0.37
CA LYS A 27 2.22 12.48 -0.85
C LYS A 27 1.80 13.49 -1.92
N LYS A 28 2.78 14.01 -2.66
CA LYS A 28 2.59 14.95 -3.77
C LYS A 28 2.84 14.33 -5.15
N ARG A 29 3.21 13.08 -5.20
CA ARG A 29 3.51 12.32 -6.43
C ARG A 29 2.78 10.97 -6.39
N ALA A 30 2.81 10.23 -7.48
CA ALA A 30 2.13 8.95 -7.59
C ALA A 30 2.63 7.95 -6.54
N SER A 31 3.92 7.79 -6.39
CA SER A 31 4.51 6.93 -5.36
C SER A 31 4.41 7.53 -3.96
N ALA A 32 4.16 6.68 -2.98
CA ALA A 32 4.20 7.04 -1.57
C ALA A 32 5.64 7.22 -1.04
N PHE A 33 6.64 6.71 -1.73
CA PHE A 33 8.04 6.85 -1.34
C PHE A 33 8.68 8.14 -1.86
N HIS A 34 8.22 8.64 -3.00
CA HIS A 34 8.87 9.76 -3.67
C HIS A 34 8.72 11.08 -2.90
N GLY A 35 9.83 11.56 -2.33
CA GLY A 35 9.89 12.85 -1.64
C GLY A 35 9.10 12.92 -0.32
N THR A 36 8.89 11.79 0.35
CA THR A 36 8.07 11.71 1.57
C THR A 36 8.83 11.25 2.83
N GLY A 37 9.99 10.64 2.67
CA GLY A 37 10.72 10.03 3.80
C GLY A 37 10.11 8.70 4.30
N LEU A 38 9.10 8.14 3.62
CA LEU A 38 8.41 6.91 4.05
C LEU A 38 9.37 5.76 4.28
N GLY A 39 10.32 5.53 3.37
CA GLY A 39 11.31 4.45 3.49
C GLY A 39 12.15 4.55 4.78
N GLY A 40 12.49 5.77 5.20
CA GLY A 40 13.18 6.01 6.47
C GLY A 40 12.33 5.65 7.68
N VAL A 41 11.06 6.04 7.66
CA VAL A 41 10.09 5.74 8.74
C VAL A 41 9.89 4.23 8.87
N LEU A 42 9.66 3.54 7.76
CA LEU A 42 9.46 2.08 7.76
C LEU A 42 10.70 1.32 8.26
N ARG A 43 11.88 1.71 7.80
CA ARG A 43 13.15 1.12 8.28
C ARG A 43 13.38 1.35 9.78
N ALA A 44 13.11 2.55 10.26
CA ALA A 44 13.22 2.87 11.69
C ALA A 44 12.23 2.06 12.54
N ALA A 45 11.09 1.68 11.98
CA ALA A 45 10.11 0.81 12.62
C ALA A 45 10.40 -0.69 12.46
N GLY A 46 11.53 -1.08 11.83
CA GLY A 46 11.89 -2.48 11.60
C GLY A 46 11.01 -3.21 10.58
N VAL A 47 10.30 -2.47 9.74
CA VAL A 47 9.45 -3.05 8.69
C VAL A 47 10.33 -3.59 7.55
N ASP A 48 10.09 -4.81 7.14
CA ASP A 48 10.73 -5.47 5.98
C ASP A 48 9.74 -5.76 4.83
N THR A 49 8.46 -5.84 5.16
CA THR A 49 7.39 -6.21 4.22
C THR A 49 6.26 -5.18 4.26
N ILE A 50 5.76 -4.76 3.11
CA ILE A 50 4.63 -3.84 3.00
C ILE A 50 3.50 -4.45 2.18
N LEU A 51 2.27 -4.34 2.69
CA LEU A 51 1.05 -4.69 1.97
C LEU A 51 0.48 -3.42 1.34
N VAL A 52 0.39 -3.40 0.02
CA VAL A 52 -0.04 -2.22 -0.73
C VAL A 52 -1.48 -2.38 -1.21
N THR A 53 -2.30 -1.37 -0.89
CA THR A 53 -3.70 -1.27 -1.28
C THR A 53 -4.01 0.10 -1.88
N GLY A 54 -5.19 0.27 -2.44
CA GLY A 54 -5.70 1.57 -2.87
C GLY A 54 -5.90 1.73 -4.37
N VAL A 55 -5.84 2.96 -4.82
CA VAL A 55 -6.08 3.38 -6.20
C VAL A 55 -5.02 4.39 -6.67
N THR A 56 -4.65 4.41 -7.92
CA THR A 56 -5.08 3.51 -9.01
C THR A 56 -4.02 2.44 -9.26
N ALA A 57 -4.46 1.25 -9.67
CA ALA A 57 -3.57 0.13 -10.00
C ALA A 57 -2.46 0.55 -10.97
N THR A 58 -2.83 1.28 -12.03
CA THR A 58 -1.94 1.70 -13.12
C THR A 58 -0.96 2.82 -12.76
N ALA A 59 -1.15 3.51 -11.66
CA ALA A 59 -0.33 4.66 -11.27
C ALA A 59 0.16 4.55 -9.83
N CYS A 60 -0.61 5.05 -8.85
CA CYS A 60 -0.13 5.23 -7.48
C CYS A 60 0.26 3.90 -6.81
N VAL A 61 -0.54 2.85 -7.01
CA VAL A 61 -0.25 1.51 -6.47
C VAL A 61 1.01 0.95 -7.11
N ARG A 62 1.05 0.90 -8.45
CA ARG A 62 2.20 0.38 -9.19
C ARG A 62 3.50 1.10 -8.82
N THR A 63 3.50 2.43 -8.87
CA THR A 63 4.72 3.19 -8.57
C THR A 63 5.17 3.04 -7.12
N THR A 64 4.23 2.94 -6.18
CA THR A 64 4.55 2.67 -4.76
C THR A 64 5.19 1.30 -4.58
N ILE A 65 4.68 0.27 -5.26
CA ILE A 65 5.24 -1.08 -5.25
C ILE A 65 6.66 -1.08 -5.82
N CYS A 66 6.86 -0.47 -7.00
CA CYS A 66 8.18 -0.42 -7.64
C CYS A 66 9.20 0.32 -6.78
N ASP A 67 8.83 1.47 -6.20
CA ASP A 67 9.72 2.24 -5.34
C ASP A 67 9.98 1.53 -4.00
N GLY A 68 8.97 0.85 -3.43
CA GLY A 68 9.14 0.04 -2.24
C GLY A 68 10.13 -1.10 -2.44
N LEU A 69 10.03 -1.81 -3.58
CA LEU A 69 11.00 -2.84 -3.96
C LEU A 69 12.40 -2.25 -4.15
N ALA A 70 12.51 -1.11 -4.85
CA ALA A 70 13.78 -0.41 -5.05
C ALA A 70 14.42 0.06 -3.73
N ASP A 71 13.60 0.41 -2.74
CA ASP A 71 14.00 0.79 -1.38
C ASP A 71 14.35 -0.42 -0.47
N GLY A 72 14.21 -1.66 -0.99
CA GLY A 72 14.59 -2.90 -0.33
C GLY A 72 13.49 -3.57 0.49
N PHE A 73 12.24 -3.15 0.37
CA PHE A 73 11.10 -3.80 1.01
C PHE A 73 10.56 -4.96 0.17
N ARG A 74 10.09 -6.01 0.82
CA ARG A 74 9.20 -6.97 0.18
C ARG A 74 7.84 -6.30 -0.01
N THR A 75 7.32 -6.35 -1.22
CA THR A 75 6.06 -5.69 -1.55
C THR A 75 5.00 -6.73 -1.90
N ILE A 76 3.83 -6.61 -1.31
CA ILE A 76 2.68 -7.48 -1.55
C ILE A 76 1.51 -6.60 -2.02
N ALA A 77 0.96 -6.92 -3.18
CA ALA A 77 -0.26 -6.30 -3.69
C ALA A 77 -1.49 -7.07 -3.18
N VAL A 78 -2.35 -6.42 -2.42
CA VAL A 78 -3.57 -7.05 -1.90
C VAL A 78 -4.68 -6.95 -2.95
N LYS A 79 -4.90 -8.02 -3.70
CA LYS A 79 -5.66 -8.07 -4.95
C LYS A 79 -7.03 -7.39 -4.89
N GLU A 80 -7.86 -7.74 -3.93
CA GLU A 80 -9.24 -7.24 -3.81
C GLU A 80 -9.31 -5.81 -3.26
N CYS A 81 -8.20 -5.30 -2.73
CA CYS A 81 -8.09 -3.96 -2.16
C CYS A 81 -7.43 -2.96 -3.13
N ILE A 82 -7.28 -3.32 -4.40
CA ILE A 82 -6.69 -2.48 -5.45
C ILE A 82 -7.74 -2.21 -6.52
N GLY A 83 -7.91 -0.93 -6.86
CA GLY A 83 -8.87 -0.49 -7.86
C GLY A 83 -8.25 0.37 -8.96
N ASP A 84 -9.00 0.49 -10.06
CA ASP A 84 -8.72 1.46 -11.12
C ASP A 84 -10.06 1.87 -11.77
N ARG A 85 -10.06 3.02 -12.41
CA ARG A 85 -11.24 3.52 -13.13
C ARG A 85 -11.41 2.90 -14.53
N VAL A 86 -10.38 2.22 -15.02
CA VAL A 86 -10.39 1.58 -16.34
C VAL A 86 -10.64 0.09 -16.17
N PRO A 87 -11.75 -0.45 -16.70
CA PRO A 87 -12.01 -1.89 -16.68
C PRO A 87 -10.86 -2.67 -17.32
N GLY A 88 -10.45 -3.76 -16.72
CA GLY A 88 -9.34 -4.58 -17.19
C GLY A 88 -7.94 -4.07 -16.83
N ALA A 89 -7.77 -2.80 -16.52
CA ALA A 89 -6.47 -2.24 -16.12
C ALA A 89 -5.94 -2.88 -14.82
N VAL A 90 -6.82 -3.18 -13.87
CA VAL A 90 -6.44 -3.86 -12.62
C VAL A 90 -5.85 -5.22 -12.91
N ALA A 91 -6.55 -6.07 -13.66
CA ALA A 91 -6.12 -7.44 -13.96
C ALA A 91 -4.76 -7.46 -14.67
N TRP A 92 -4.58 -6.61 -15.69
CA TRP A 92 -3.31 -6.50 -16.40
C TRP A 92 -2.16 -6.01 -15.51
N ASN A 93 -2.41 -4.96 -14.69
CA ASN A 93 -1.37 -4.45 -13.80
C ASN A 93 -1.01 -5.45 -12.70
N LEU A 94 -1.98 -6.16 -12.12
CA LEU A 94 -1.70 -7.19 -11.13
C LEU A 94 -0.88 -8.34 -11.74
N TYR A 95 -1.19 -8.77 -12.96
CA TYR A 95 -0.40 -9.77 -13.68
C TYR A 95 1.06 -9.31 -13.88
N ASP A 96 1.26 -8.08 -14.33
CA ASP A 96 2.60 -7.54 -14.59
C ASP A 96 3.37 -7.27 -13.27
N ILE A 97 2.68 -6.86 -12.23
CA ILE A 97 3.25 -6.68 -10.88
C ILE A 97 3.72 -8.03 -10.32
N ASP A 98 2.88 -9.06 -10.37
CA ASP A 98 3.18 -10.40 -9.90
C ASP A 98 4.37 -11.03 -10.64
N ALA A 99 4.46 -10.77 -11.93
CA ALA A 99 5.54 -11.30 -12.76
C ALA A 99 6.91 -10.64 -12.50
N LYS A 100 6.98 -9.43 -11.91
CA LYS A 100 8.20 -8.62 -11.95
C LYS A 100 8.56 -7.87 -10.67
N PHE A 101 7.59 -7.44 -9.86
CA PHE A 101 7.82 -6.42 -8.86
C PHE A 101 7.38 -6.79 -7.45
N ALA A 102 6.35 -7.60 -7.30
CA ALA A 102 5.74 -7.92 -6.03
C ALA A 102 4.96 -9.22 -6.10
N ASP A 103 4.69 -9.83 -4.96
CA ASP A 103 3.73 -10.93 -4.88
C ASP A 103 2.30 -10.37 -4.86
N VAL A 104 1.36 -11.06 -5.52
CA VAL A 104 -0.07 -10.71 -5.50
C VAL A 104 -0.83 -11.74 -4.68
N HIS A 105 -1.36 -11.31 -3.55
CA HIS A 105 -2.11 -12.18 -2.63
C HIS A 105 -3.55 -11.73 -2.45
N SER A 106 -4.41 -12.67 -2.06
CA SER A 106 -5.78 -12.36 -1.67
C SER A 106 -5.83 -11.61 -0.33
N VAL A 107 -6.90 -10.87 -0.09
CA VAL A 107 -7.12 -10.24 1.22
C VAL A 107 -7.19 -11.28 2.34
N GLU A 108 -7.76 -12.45 2.07
CA GLU A 108 -7.85 -13.56 3.02
C GLU A 108 -6.46 -14.07 3.44
N ASP A 109 -5.56 -14.27 2.48
CA ASP A 109 -4.19 -14.71 2.77
C ASP A 109 -3.40 -13.64 3.55
N CYS A 110 -3.58 -12.37 3.20
CA CYS A 110 -2.95 -11.26 3.92
C CYS A 110 -3.45 -11.14 5.36
N VAL A 111 -4.75 -11.27 5.59
CA VAL A 111 -5.33 -11.25 6.95
C VAL A 111 -4.81 -12.41 7.77
N ARG A 112 -4.83 -13.63 7.22
CA ARG A 112 -4.29 -14.82 7.87
C ARG A 112 -2.81 -14.67 8.25
N TYR A 113 -2.03 -14.07 7.36
CA TYR A 113 -0.61 -13.76 7.64
C TYR A 113 -0.46 -12.80 8.83
N LEU A 114 -1.22 -11.71 8.86
CA LEU A 114 -1.19 -10.72 9.94
C LEU A 114 -1.64 -11.30 11.29
N GLU A 115 -2.66 -12.15 11.29
CA GLU A 115 -3.13 -12.86 12.49
C GLU A 115 -2.05 -13.79 13.05
N ASN A 116 -1.34 -14.52 12.19
CA ASN A 116 -0.25 -15.41 12.59
C ASN A 116 0.94 -14.62 13.16
N LEU A 117 1.28 -13.46 12.61
CA LEU A 117 2.32 -12.58 13.17
C LEU A 117 1.98 -12.12 14.58
N ASN A 118 0.74 -11.68 14.80
CA ASN A 118 0.27 -11.26 16.13
C ASN A 118 0.32 -12.41 17.14
N ALA A 119 -0.12 -13.61 16.75
CA ALA A 119 -0.07 -14.79 17.61
C ALA A 119 1.38 -15.17 18.00
N SER A 120 2.31 -15.06 17.05
CA SER A 120 3.72 -15.34 17.29
C SER A 120 4.39 -14.31 18.20
N ALA A 121 4.03 -13.04 18.07
CA ALA A 121 4.53 -11.96 18.93
C ALA A 121 4.07 -12.17 20.39
N LEU A 122 2.78 -12.47 20.60
CA LEU A 122 2.21 -12.75 21.93
C LEU A 122 2.79 -14.01 22.60
N ALA A 123 3.23 -14.98 21.82
CA ALA A 123 3.86 -16.21 22.35
C ALA A 123 5.34 -16.04 22.73
N ALA A 124 5.96 -14.93 22.34
CA ALA A 124 7.37 -14.60 22.61
C ALA A 124 7.57 -13.70 23.84
N GLU A 125 6.49 -13.17 24.42
CA GLU A 125 6.47 -12.41 25.69
C GLU A 125 6.25 -13.33 26.91
#